data_c431f006e261b40ad4dc6d2cd637898b
#
_entry.id   c431f006e261b40ad4dc6d2cd637898b
#
_cell.length_a   1.000
_cell.length_b   1.000
_cell.length_c   1.000
_cell.angle_alpha   90.00
_cell.angle_beta   90.00
_cell.angle_gamma   90.00
#
_symmetry.space_group_name_H-M   'P 1'
#
loop_
_entity.id
_entity.type
_entity.pdbx_description
1 polymer ?
#
loop_
_entity_poly.entity_id
_entity_poly.type
_entity_poly.pdbx_seq_one_letter_code
_entity_poly.pdbx_strand_id
1 'polypeptide(L)'
;MKIDLTDTTSSKINKALVKGRRAIGTPAVGMVLTLVIVTDEENAYDALKAANEASREHPSRTLVVIKRAARSPRDRTTSRLDAEVRVGADAGTGETVVLRLYGEVINHAQSVVLPLLLPDAPVVVWWPVNAPLNPAKDPLGALAQRRVTDTYAAEQPIHELTARAEAYSPGDTDLSWTRITPWRSMLAAALDQVHCKVTSVEVEGEEFNPSCELLGMWLADRLSVPVKRSLSAGPGLTGVRMDTDCGPIVLGRADGSLATLSIQGQPDRAVALKRRETAELIAEELRRLDPDDTYASALKFGVDRLGESAEESTVPDVDEPTTAAKKTAPAKKTAAKKAAAK
;
A
#
# COMPACT_ATOMS: atom_id res chain seq x y z
N MET A 1 -15.72 -20.44 -15.11
CA MET A 1 -16.11 -20.03 -16.49
C MET A 1 -15.52 -18.66 -16.78
N LYS A 2 -14.74 -18.53 -17.87
CA LYS A 2 -14.13 -17.30 -18.36
C LYS A 2 -14.78 -16.85 -19.66
N ILE A 3 -15.08 -15.56 -19.80
CA ILE A 3 -15.65 -14.92 -20.99
C ILE A 3 -14.84 -13.69 -21.33
N ASP A 4 -14.25 -13.64 -22.51
CA ASP A 4 -13.52 -12.49 -23.02
C ASP A 4 -14.42 -11.64 -23.92
N LEU A 5 -14.39 -10.32 -23.75
CA LEU A 5 -15.19 -9.34 -24.49
C LEU A 5 -14.27 -8.23 -25.01
N THR A 6 -14.21 -8.05 -26.30
CA THR A 6 -13.44 -6.98 -26.98
C THR A 6 -14.40 -5.92 -27.48
N ASP A 7 -14.01 -4.64 -27.36
CA ASP A 7 -14.79 -3.47 -27.75
C ASP A 7 -16.25 -3.55 -27.23
N THR A 8 -16.35 -3.62 -25.90
CA THR A 8 -17.58 -3.94 -25.18
C THR A 8 -18.18 -2.74 -24.48
N THR A 9 -19.26 -2.97 -23.73
CA THR A 9 -19.94 -1.97 -22.88
C THR A 9 -20.31 -2.60 -21.55
N SER A 10 -20.54 -1.78 -20.51
CA SER A 10 -20.97 -2.26 -19.18
C SER A 10 -22.26 -3.09 -19.26
N SER A 11 -23.18 -2.78 -20.18
CA SER A 11 -24.39 -3.57 -20.42
C SER A 11 -24.08 -4.98 -20.94
N LYS A 12 -23.15 -5.11 -21.90
CA LYS A 12 -22.71 -6.43 -22.41
C LYS A 12 -21.98 -7.23 -21.31
N ILE A 13 -21.19 -6.56 -20.49
CA ILE A 13 -20.49 -7.19 -19.36
C ILE A 13 -21.50 -7.73 -18.34
N ASN A 14 -22.52 -6.95 -17.97
CA ASN A 14 -23.59 -7.41 -17.08
C ASN A 14 -24.34 -8.62 -17.66
N LYS A 15 -24.64 -8.63 -18.98
CA LYS A 15 -25.23 -9.79 -19.63
C LYS A 15 -24.33 -11.03 -19.56
N ALA A 16 -23.00 -10.85 -19.69
CA ALA A 16 -22.04 -11.93 -19.56
C ALA A 16 -21.97 -12.48 -18.13
N LEU A 17 -22.00 -11.63 -17.10
CA LEU A 17 -22.10 -12.03 -15.70
C LEU A 17 -23.36 -12.87 -15.45
N VAL A 18 -24.53 -12.41 -15.90
CA VAL A 18 -25.81 -13.14 -15.77
C VAL A 18 -25.74 -14.49 -16.50
N LYS A 19 -25.19 -14.53 -17.72
CA LYS A 19 -25.02 -15.76 -18.49
C LYS A 19 -24.09 -16.74 -17.77
N GLY A 20 -22.97 -16.24 -17.23
CA GLY A 20 -21.99 -17.04 -16.47
C GLY A 20 -22.62 -17.68 -15.24
N ARG A 21 -23.34 -16.92 -14.42
CA ARG A 21 -24.06 -17.43 -13.24
C ARG A 21 -25.07 -18.53 -13.59
N ARG A 22 -25.88 -18.30 -14.61
CA ARG A 22 -26.88 -19.29 -15.07
C ARG A 22 -26.24 -20.59 -15.55
N ALA A 23 -25.10 -20.50 -16.24
CA ALA A 23 -24.40 -21.67 -16.75
C ALA A 23 -23.79 -22.54 -15.65
N ILE A 24 -23.40 -21.92 -14.51
CA ILE A 24 -22.77 -22.62 -13.38
C ILE A 24 -23.83 -23.06 -12.33
N GLY A 25 -25.05 -22.54 -12.45
CA GLY A 25 -26.09 -22.80 -11.46
C GLY A 25 -25.84 -22.15 -10.09
N THR A 26 -24.94 -21.16 -10.04
CA THR A 26 -24.60 -20.47 -8.78
C THR A 26 -25.45 -19.21 -8.65
N PRO A 27 -26.25 -19.06 -7.61
CA PRO A 27 -26.93 -17.79 -7.33
C PRO A 27 -25.91 -16.70 -6.99
N ALA A 28 -26.23 -15.44 -7.30
CA ALA A 28 -25.43 -14.27 -6.87
C ALA A 28 -25.53 -14.03 -5.34
N VAL A 29 -25.92 -15.06 -4.60
CA VAL A 29 -26.18 -15.00 -3.16
C VAL A 29 -24.86 -15.17 -2.42
N GLY A 30 -24.58 -14.25 -1.49
CA GLY A 30 -23.44 -14.35 -0.59
C GLY A 30 -22.32 -13.35 -0.83
N MET A 31 -22.33 -12.59 -1.93
CA MET A 31 -21.38 -11.47 -2.09
C MET A 31 -21.82 -10.30 -1.22
N VAL A 32 -20.92 -9.84 -0.36
CA VAL A 32 -21.24 -8.82 0.67
C VAL A 32 -20.80 -7.41 0.31
N LEU A 33 -19.93 -7.27 -0.69
CA LEU A 33 -19.39 -5.98 -1.13
C LEU A 33 -18.92 -6.02 -2.60
N THR A 34 -18.66 -4.84 -3.16
CA THR A 34 -17.88 -4.70 -4.40
C THR A 34 -16.49 -4.18 -4.07
N LEU A 35 -15.45 -4.92 -4.46
CA LEU A 35 -14.06 -4.47 -4.43
C LEU A 35 -13.65 -3.96 -5.81
N VAL A 36 -13.30 -2.70 -5.93
CA VAL A 36 -12.75 -2.08 -7.14
C VAL A 36 -11.25 -1.92 -6.97
N ILE A 37 -10.46 -2.57 -7.79
CA ILE A 37 -9.00 -2.47 -7.81
C ILE A 37 -8.62 -1.57 -8.98
N VAL A 38 -7.92 -0.47 -8.71
CA VAL A 38 -7.46 0.45 -9.76
C VAL A 38 -5.94 0.33 -9.88
N THR A 39 -5.47 -0.15 -11.02
CA THR A 39 -4.06 -0.49 -11.22
C THR A 39 -3.64 -0.37 -12.68
N ASP A 40 -2.39 -0.67 -12.98
CA ASP A 40 -1.84 -0.88 -14.31
C ASP A 40 -1.82 -2.38 -14.69
N GLU A 41 -1.37 -2.68 -15.91
CA GLU A 41 -1.32 -4.07 -16.39
C GLU A 41 -0.25 -4.91 -15.69
N GLU A 42 0.85 -4.29 -15.24
CA GLU A 42 2.00 -4.99 -14.63
C GLU A 42 1.66 -5.49 -13.24
N ASN A 43 0.92 -4.68 -12.47
CA ASN A 43 0.54 -4.99 -11.08
C ASN A 43 -0.81 -5.71 -10.97
N ALA A 44 -1.57 -5.81 -12.06
CA ALA A 44 -2.94 -6.34 -12.05
C ALA A 44 -3.02 -7.81 -11.60
N TYR A 45 -2.03 -8.64 -11.96
CA TYR A 45 -2.01 -10.06 -11.60
C TYR A 45 -1.87 -10.26 -10.09
N ASP A 46 -0.90 -9.59 -9.46
CA ASP A 46 -0.63 -9.74 -8.03
C ASP A 46 -1.76 -9.13 -7.18
N ALA A 47 -2.30 -7.98 -7.61
CA ALA A 47 -3.45 -7.37 -6.96
C ALA A 47 -4.69 -8.28 -7.01
N LEU A 48 -4.97 -8.89 -8.19
CA LEU A 48 -6.08 -9.82 -8.33
C LEU A 48 -5.87 -11.10 -7.51
N LYS A 49 -4.64 -11.61 -7.45
CA LYS A 49 -4.29 -12.76 -6.61
C LYS A 49 -4.58 -12.48 -5.13
N ALA A 50 -4.11 -11.33 -4.62
CA ALA A 50 -4.36 -10.91 -3.25
C ALA A 50 -5.87 -10.76 -2.95
N ALA A 51 -6.63 -10.15 -3.88
CA ALA A 51 -8.08 -10.01 -3.75
C ALA A 51 -8.82 -11.36 -3.76
N ASN A 52 -8.40 -12.30 -4.59
CA ASN A 52 -8.99 -13.64 -4.64
C ASN A 52 -8.74 -14.43 -3.35
N GLU A 53 -7.57 -14.28 -2.74
CA GLU A 53 -7.27 -14.89 -1.45
C GLU A 53 -8.09 -14.24 -0.33
N ALA A 54 -8.18 -12.90 -0.30
CA ALA A 54 -9.02 -12.17 0.66
C ALA A 54 -10.52 -12.49 0.49
N SER A 55 -10.99 -12.78 -0.73
CA SER A 55 -12.38 -13.12 -1.02
C SER A 55 -12.88 -14.40 -0.35
N ARG A 56 -11.97 -15.25 0.15
CA ARG A 56 -12.34 -16.45 0.93
C ARG A 56 -12.98 -16.09 2.25
N GLU A 57 -12.58 -14.97 2.85
CA GLU A 57 -13.19 -14.44 4.09
C GLU A 57 -14.39 -13.52 3.79
N HIS A 58 -14.28 -12.74 2.71
CA HIS A 58 -15.27 -11.73 2.30
C HIS A 58 -15.66 -11.91 0.84
N PRO A 59 -16.60 -12.83 0.52
CA PRO A 59 -17.07 -13.03 -0.85
C PRO A 59 -17.51 -11.72 -1.48
N SER A 60 -16.91 -11.35 -2.61
CA SER A 60 -17.10 -10.03 -3.23
C SER A 60 -17.22 -10.12 -4.74
N ARG A 61 -17.81 -9.09 -5.35
CA ARG A 61 -17.59 -8.80 -6.76
C ARG A 61 -16.32 -7.98 -6.88
N THR A 62 -15.30 -8.52 -7.54
CA THR A 62 -14.03 -7.84 -7.80
C THR A 62 -14.02 -7.23 -9.20
N LEU A 63 -13.87 -5.91 -9.29
CA LEU A 63 -13.73 -5.16 -10.54
C LEU A 63 -12.30 -4.65 -10.62
N VAL A 64 -11.49 -5.20 -11.53
CA VAL A 64 -10.11 -4.74 -11.76
C VAL A 64 -10.13 -3.73 -12.89
N VAL A 65 -9.82 -2.48 -12.59
CA VAL A 65 -9.79 -1.37 -13.54
C VAL A 65 -8.35 -1.10 -13.94
N ILE A 66 -7.98 -1.51 -15.14
CA ILE A 66 -6.65 -1.31 -15.72
C ILE A 66 -6.69 -0.10 -16.65
N LYS A 67 -6.03 0.98 -16.22
CA LYS A 67 -5.86 2.19 -17.03
C LYS A 67 -4.66 2.00 -17.95
N ARG A 68 -4.90 1.72 -19.23
CA ARG A 68 -3.84 1.52 -20.20
C ARG A 68 -3.34 2.84 -20.75
N ALA A 69 -2.22 3.33 -20.25
CA ALA A 69 -1.53 4.46 -20.84
C ALA A 69 -1.15 4.18 -22.30
N ALA A 70 -1.42 5.14 -23.17
CA ALA A 70 -1.07 5.02 -24.59
C ALA A 70 0.45 4.98 -24.76
N ARG A 71 0.95 3.93 -25.40
CA ARG A 71 2.40 3.80 -25.70
C ARG A 71 2.83 4.60 -26.94
N SER A 72 1.85 5.01 -27.75
CA SER A 72 2.10 5.81 -28.96
C SER A 72 1.00 6.86 -29.16
N PRO A 73 1.27 7.93 -29.97
CA PRO A 73 0.24 8.91 -30.32
C PRO A 73 -0.98 8.29 -31.02
N ARG A 74 -0.82 7.18 -31.76
CA ARG A 74 -1.91 6.49 -32.44
C ARG A 74 -2.81 5.75 -31.46
N ASP A 75 -2.27 5.21 -30.38
CA ASP A 75 -3.04 4.51 -29.34
C ASP A 75 -3.94 5.45 -28.54
N ARG A 76 -3.60 6.77 -28.50
CA ARG A 76 -4.39 7.79 -27.81
C ARG A 76 -5.73 8.08 -28.48
N THR A 77 -5.87 7.79 -29.76
CA THR A 77 -7.06 8.12 -30.55
C THR A 77 -8.13 7.04 -30.51
N THR A 78 -7.80 5.82 -30.09
CA THR A 78 -8.73 4.69 -30.08
C THR A 78 -9.33 4.51 -28.69
N SER A 79 -10.54 5.00 -28.51
CA SER A 79 -11.33 4.78 -27.29
C SER A 79 -11.97 3.41 -27.31
N ARG A 80 -11.60 2.52 -26.39
CA ARG A 80 -12.09 1.13 -26.34
C ARG A 80 -12.14 0.62 -24.90
N LEU A 81 -13.12 -0.23 -24.64
CA LEU A 81 -13.24 -1.02 -23.44
C LEU A 81 -13.16 -2.51 -23.79
N ASP A 82 -12.17 -3.20 -23.23
CA ASP A 82 -12.12 -4.66 -23.24
C ASP A 82 -12.42 -5.19 -21.83
N ALA A 83 -13.04 -6.35 -21.74
CA ALA A 83 -13.35 -6.96 -20.45
C ALA A 83 -13.15 -8.46 -20.47
N GLU A 84 -12.75 -8.99 -19.32
CA GLU A 84 -12.68 -10.41 -19.04
C GLU A 84 -13.57 -10.70 -17.82
N VAL A 85 -14.57 -11.54 -17.99
CA VAL A 85 -15.52 -11.93 -16.94
C VAL A 85 -15.19 -13.34 -16.47
N ARG A 86 -14.97 -13.51 -15.17
CA ARG A 86 -14.74 -14.80 -14.51
C ARG A 86 -15.83 -15.07 -13.49
N VAL A 87 -16.40 -16.26 -13.50
CA VAL A 87 -17.47 -16.70 -12.59
C VAL A 87 -17.21 -18.14 -12.13
N GLY A 88 -17.51 -18.46 -10.89
CA GLY A 88 -17.29 -19.77 -10.29
C GLY A 88 -15.82 -20.03 -9.99
N ALA A 89 -15.32 -21.24 -10.19
CA ALA A 89 -13.96 -21.65 -9.81
C ALA A 89 -12.85 -20.73 -10.32
N ASP A 90 -13.05 -20.07 -11.46
CA ASP A 90 -12.09 -19.13 -12.04
C ASP A 90 -12.09 -17.74 -11.36
N ALA A 91 -13.05 -17.48 -10.47
CA ALA A 91 -13.24 -16.21 -9.77
C ALA A 91 -13.08 -16.33 -8.23
N GLY A 92 -12.62 -17.48 -7.74
CA GLY A 92 -12.60 -17.75 -6.30
C GLY A 92 -14.00 -17.92 -5.73
N THR A 93 -14.33 -17.23 -4.64
CA THR A 93 -15.64 -17.33 -3.96
C THR A 93 -16.66 -16.29 -4.45
N GLY A 94 -16.29 -15.43 -5.40
CA GLY A 94 -17.11 -14.32 -5.91
C GLY A 94 -17.22 -14.28 -7.41
N GLU A 95 -17.27 -13.07 -7.94
CA GLU A 95 -17.24 -12.76 -9.38
C GLU A 95 -16.08 -11.80 -9.67
N THR A 96 -15.37 -12.01 -10.75
CA THR A 96 -14.28 -11.13 -11.16
C THR A 96 -14.52 -10.57 -12.55
N VAL A 97 -14.36 -9.26 -12.69
CA VAL A 97 -14.37 -8.58 -13.99
C VAL A 97 -13.08 -7.78 -14.12
N VAL A 98 -12.26 -8.09 -15.11
CA VAL A 98 -11.08 -7.31 -15.46
C VAL A 98 -11.47 -6.37 -16.61
N LEU A 99 -11.33 -5.07 -16.37
CA LEU A 99 -11.67 -3.98 -17.29
C LEU A 99 -10.39 -3.34 -17.80
N ARG A 100 -10.15 -3.36 -19.10
CA ARG A 100 -9.04 -2.67 -19.76
C ARG A 100 -9.56 -1.45 -20.50
N LEU A 101 -9.21 -0.27 -20.01
CA LEU A 101 -9.68 1.01 -20.53
C LEU A 101 -8.59 1.64 -21.42
N TYR A 102 -8.98 2.07 -22.60
CA TYR A 102 -8.11 2.68 -23.61
C TYR A 102 -8.63 4.05 -24.03
N GLY A 103 -7.71 4.97 -24.33
CA GLY A 103 -8.02 6.31 -24.82
C GLY A 103 -8.90 7.09 -23.85
N GLU A 104 -9.90 7.80 -24.35
CA GLU A 104 -10.80 8.64 -23.55
C GLU A 104 -11.64 7.86 -22.51
N VAL A 105 -11.83 6.54 -22.69
CA VAL A 105 -12.57 5.71 -21.72
C VAL A 105 -11.89 5.71 -20.35
N ILE A 106 -10.59 5.94 -20.30
CA ILE A 106 -9.81 6.06 -19.04
C ILE A 106 -10.38 7.18 -18.15
N ASN A 107 -10.74 8.31 -18.76
CA ASN A 107 -11.29 9.49 -18.07
C ASN A 107 -12.74 9.27 -17.62
N HIS A 108 -13.40 8.24 -18.15
CA HIS A 108 -14.78 7.86 -17.85
C HIS A 108 -14.90 6.55 -17.09
N ALA A 109 -13.85 6.13 -16.39
CA ALA A 109 -13.80 4.85 -15.64
C ALA A 109 -14.99 4.71 -14.67
N GLN A 110 -15.42 5.80 -14.02
CA GLN A 110 -16.59 5.80 -13.15
C GLN A 110 -17.87 5.36 -13.89
N SER A 111 -18.09 5.87 -15.08
CA SER A 111 -19.27 5.52 -15.89
C SER A 111 -19.28 4.06 -16.35
N VAL A 112 -18.08 3.46 -16.49
CA VAL A 112 -17.93 2.04 -16.80
C VAL A 112 -18.21 1.18 -15.58
N VAL A 113 -17.69 1.57 -14.39
CA VAL A 113 -17.75 0.80 -13.15
C VAL A 113 -19.12 0.86 -12.49
N LEU A 114 -19.74 2.06 -12.41
CA LEU A 114 -21.00 2.29 -11.71
C LEU A 114 -22.11 1.26 -12.04
N PRO A 115 -22.39 0.92 -13.33
CA PRO A 115 -23.41 -0.08 -13.66
C PRO A 115 -23.04 -1.53 -13.28
N LEU A 116 -21.77 -1.77 -12.90
CA LEU A 116 -21.26 -3.10 -12.57
C LEU A 116 -21.22 -3.34 -11.05
N LEU A 117 -21.42 -2.32 -10.23
CA LEU A 117 -21.49 -2.47 -8.78
C LEU A 117 -22.63 -3.40 -8.36
N LEU A 118 -22.46 -4.06 -7.22
CA LEU A 118 -23.56 -4.77 -6.58
C LEU A 118 -24.58 -3.76 -6.04
N PRO A 119 -25.87 -3.93 -6.31
CA PRO A 119 -26.90 -3.07 -5.73
C PRO A 119 -26.91 -3.23 -4.19
N ASP A 120 -27.11 -2.13 -3.50
CA ASP A 120 -27.27 -2.08 -2.04
C ASP A 120 -26.11 -2.69 -1.22
N ALA A 121 -24.96 -2.87 -1.85
CA ALA A 121 -23.75 -3.40 -1.20
C ALA A 121 -22.67 -2.32 -1.11
N PRO A 122 -21.86 -2.30 -0.03
CA PRO A 122 -20.78 -1.35 0.10
C PRO A 122 -19.72 -1.52 -1.00
N VAL A 123 -19.06 -0.41 -1.31
CA VAL A 123 -17.98 -0.35 -2.30
C VAL A 123 -16.69 -0.02 -1.60
N VAL A 124 -15.66 -0.82 -1.85
CA VAL A 124 -14.29 -0.56 -1.45
C VAL A 124 -13.47 -0.31 -2.71
N VAL A 125 -12.69 0.77 -2.73
CA VAL A 125 -11.73 1.02 -3.81
C VAL A 125 -10.33 0.87 -3.27
N TRP A 126 -9.50 0.07 -3.96
CA TRP A 126 -8.12 -0.18 -3.60
C TRP A 126 -7.18 0.20 -4.75
N TRP A 127 -6.18 1.00 -4.45
CA TRP A 127 -5.05 1.32 -5.31
C TRP A 127 -3.80 0.62 -4.74
N PRO A 128 -3.38 -0.52 -5.30
CA PRO A 128 -2.15 -1.20 -4.88
C PRO A 128 -0.90 -0.39 -5.21
N VAL A 129 -0.95 0.41 -6.28
CA VAL A 129 0.09 1.32 -6.75
C VAL A 129 -0.54 2.57 -7.35
N ASN A 130 0.24 3.65 -7.48
CA ASN A 130 -0.16 4.88 -8.18
C ASN A 130 -1.51 5.44 -7.72
N ALA A 131 -1.73 5.48 -6.41
CA ALA A 131 -2.95 6.05 -5.85
C ALA A 131 -3.06 7.56 -6.14
N PRO A 132 -4.27 8.11 -6.38
CA PRO A 132 -4.45 9.54 -6.61
C PRO A 132 -4.06 10.35 -5.35
N LEU A 133 -3.56 11.57 -5.51
CA LEU A 133 -3.19 12.44 -4.37
C LEU A 133 -4.34 12.63 -3.37
N ASN A 134 -5.58 12.69 -3.85
CA ASN A 134 -6.77 12.76 -3.02
C ASN A 134 -7.74 11.63 -3.40
N PRO A 135 -7.70 10.48 -2.72
CA PRO A 135 -8.56 9.33 -3.04
C PRO A 135 -10.04 9.63 -2.99
N ALA A 136 -10.50 10.46 -2.05
CA ALA A 136 -11.91 10.81 -1.92
C ALA A 136 -12.44 11.68 -3.07
N LYS A 137 -11.56 12.44 -3.75
CA LYS A 137 -11.91 13.26 -4.92
C LYS A 137 -11.71 12.52 -6.26
N ASP A 138 -11.07 11.36 -6.27
CA ASP A 138 -11.00 10.53 -7.48
C ASP A 138 -12.41 10.05 -7.85
N PRO A 139 -12.79 10.06 -9.15
CA PRO A 139 -14.12 9.64 -9.58
C PRO A 139 -14.53 8.22 -9.15
N LEU A 140 -13.57 7.27 -9.06
CA LEU A 140 -13.84 5.94 -8.55
C LEU A 140 -13.88 5.93 -7.03
N GLY A 141 -12.99 6.69 -6.38
CA GLY A 141 -12.97 6.82 -4.92
C GLY A 141 -14.23 7.45 -4.35
N ALA A 142 -14.86 8.36 -5.10
CA ALA A 142 -16.14 8.96 -4.73
C ALA A 142 -17.31 7.96 -4.69
N LEU A 143 -17.18 6.80 -5.30
CA LEU A 143 -18.18 5.71 -5.22
C LEU A 143 -18.04 4.87 -3.95
N ALA A 144 -16.94 5.01 -3.22
CA ALA A 144 -16.56 4.08 -2.16
C ALA A 144 -16.86 4.61 -0.77
N GLN A 145 -17.31 3.71 0.11
CA GLN A 145 -17.35 3.90 1.56
C GLN A 145 -15.94 3.79 2.16
N ARG A 146 -15.09 2.91 1.60
CA ARG A 146 -13.71 2.71 2.04
C ARG A 146 -12.75 2.84 0.85
N ARG A 147 -11.66 3.57 1.04
CA ARG A 147 -10.61 3.82 0.05
C ARG A 147 -9.29 3.39 0.64
N VAL A 148 -8.67 2.41 0.00
CA VAL A 148 -7.44 1.75 0.48
C VAL A 148 -6.28 2.12 -0.44
N THR A 149 -5.21 2.64 0.12
CA THR A 149 -3.95 2.92 -0.57
C THR A 149 -2.82 2.05 -0.02
N ASP A 150 -1.67 2.06 -0.66
CA ASP A 150 -0.45 1.42 -0.15
C ASP A 150 0.76 2.33 -0.40
N THR A 151 1.03 3.22 0.54
CA THR A 151 2.16 4.15 0.45
C THR A 151 3.51 3.44 0.50
N TYR A 152 3.59 2.24 1.08
CA TYR A 152 4.83 1.45 1.09
C TYR A 152 5.26 0.99 -0.31
N ALA A 153 4.32 0.86 -1.24
CA ALA A 153 4.57 0.47 -2.63
C ALA A 153 4.94 1.66 -3.54
N ALA A 154 4.93 2.89 -3.03
CA ALA A 154 5.24 4.09 -3.79
C ALA A 154 6.76 4.30 -3.95
N GLU A 155 7.15 5.03 -5.00
CA GLU A 155 8.56 5.41 -5.21
C GLU A 155 9.09 6.35 -4.11
N GLN A 156 8.22 7.21 -3.59
CA GLN A 156 8.52 8.14 -2.49
C GLN A 156 7.53 7.93 -1.33
N PRO A 157 7.72 6.89 -0.50
CA PRO A 157 6.71 6.46 0.46
C PRO A 157 6.32 7.53 1.49
N ILE A 158 7.28 8.33 1.98
CA ILE A 158 7.03 9.36 2.98
C ILE A 158 6.31 10.56 2.37
N HIS A 159 6.70 10.98 1.17
CA HIS A 159 5.99 12.03 0.44
C HIS A 159 4.53 11.64 0.16
N GLU A 160 4.30 10.41 -0.27
CA GLU A 160 2.94 9.88 -0.47
C GLU A 160 2.16 9.82 0.85
N LEU A 161 2.80 9.43 1.96
CA LEU A 161 2.16 9.43 3.28
C LEU A 161 1.76 10.85 3.71
N THR A 162 2.61 11.85 3.47
CA THR A 162 2.31 13.27 3.73
C THR A 162 1.09 13.71 2.92
N ALA A 163 1.07 13.41 1.62
CA ALA A 163 -0.07 13.73 0.76
C ALA A 163 -1.38 13.06 1.23
N ARG A 164 -1.31 11.81 1.75
CA ARG A 164 -2.48 11.13 2.37
C ARG A 164 -2.94 11.83 3.63
N ALA A 165 -2.01 12.30 4.47
CA ALA A 165 -2.34 13.01 5.70
C ALA A 165 -3.03 14.35 5.41
N GLU A 166 -2.53 15.13 4.47
CA GLU A 166 -3.11 16.42 4.05
C GLU A 166 -4.48 16.27 3.37
N ALA A 167 -4.67 15.22 2.58
CA ALA A 167 -5.88 14.98 1.81
C ALA A 167 -6.89 14.07 2.50
N TYR A 168 -6.63 13.63 3.72
CA TYR A 168 -7.44 12.65 4.43
C TYR A 168 -8.93 13.00 4.43
N SER A 169 -9.74 12.00 4.15
CA SER A 169 -11.19 12.03 4.28
C SER A 169 -11.69 10.78 5.00
N PRO A 170 -12.77 10.86 5.82
CA PRO A 170 -13.32 9.69 6.49
C PRO A 170 -13.57 8.53 5.51
N GLY A 171 -13.09 7.33 5.87
CA GLY A 171 -13.10 6.15 5.02
C GLY A 171 -11.81 5.92 4.22
N ASP A 172 -10.86 6.86 4.24
CA ASP A 172 -9.50 6.62 3.73
C ASP A 172 -8.70 5.78 4.72
N THR A 173 -7.89 4.88 4.20
CA THR A 173 -6.92 4.07 4.94
C THR A 173 -5.72 3.73 4.07
N ASP A 174 -4.64 3.29 4.71
CA ASP A 174 -3.43 2.86 4.03
C ASP A 174 -2.96 1.50 4.56
N LEU A 175 -2.48 0.63 3.69
CA LEU A 175 -2.00 -0.68 4.10
C LEU A 175 -0.78 -0.60 5.02
N SER A 176 -0.03 0.51 5.00
CA SER A 176 1.05 0.74 5.97
C SER A 176 0.53 0.83 7.39
N TRP A 177 -0.68 1.36 7.60
CA TRP A 177 -1.38 1.36 8.87
C TRP A 177 -1.87 -0.03 9.26
N THR A 178 -2.44 -0.76 8.31
CA THR A 178 -2.90 -2.13 8.51
C THR A 178 -1.75 -3.06 8.90
N ARG A 179 -0.55 -2.86 8.28
CA ARG A 179 0.66 -3.63 8.62
C ARG A 179 1.05 -3.55 10.08
N ILE A 180 0.79 -2.44 10.76
CA ILE A 180 1.16 -2.25 12.17
C ILE A 180 0.08 -2.66 13.17
N THR A 181 -1.09 -3.16 12.75
CA THR A 181 -2.14 -3.62 13.66
C THR A 181 -1.63 -4.62 14.70
N PRO A 182 -0.85 -5.68 14.35
CA PRO A 182 -0.32 -6.61 15.34
C PRO A 182 0.67 -5.94 16.32
N TRP A 183 1.47 -4.98 15.85
CA TRP A 183 2.39 -4.22 16.68
C TRP A 183 1.63 -3.38 17.71
N ARG A 184 0.62 -2.63 17.26
CA ARG A 184 -0.21 -1.80 18.13
C ARG A 184 -0.90 -2.65 19.21
N SER A 185 -1.45 -3.79 18.82
CA SER A 185 -2.09 -4.72 19.76
C SER A 185 -1.12 -5.29 20.78
N MET A 186 0.10 -5.67 20.34
CA MET A 186 1.12 -6.23 21.22
C MET A 186 1.66 -5.19 22.21
N LEU A 187 1.92 -3.96 21.74
CA LEU A 187 2.41 -2.86 22.59
C LEU A 187 1.36 -2.45 23.63
N ALA A 188 0.09 -2.35 23.23
CA ALA A 188 -1.01 -2.09 24.16
C ALA A 188 -1.10 -3.20 25.24
N ALA A 189 -1.09 -4.47 24.81
CA ALA A 189 -1.12 -5.60 25.74
C ALA A 189 0.12 -5.69 26.65
N ALA A 190 1.29 -5.22 26.20
CA ALA A 190 2.48 -5.13 27.03
C ALA A 190 2.35 -4.05 28.11
N LEU A 191 1.78 -2.89 27.76
CA LEU A 191 1.52 -1.80 28.71
C LEU A 191 0.46 -2.19 29.76
N ASP A 192 -0.56 -2.93 29.38
CA ASP A 192 -1.59 -3.40 30.31
C ASP A 192 -1.06 -4.36 31.40
N GLN A 193 0.12 -4.98 31.17
CA GLN A 193 0.75 -5.87 32.13
C GLN A 193 1.57 -5.13 33.20
N VAL A 194 1.89 -3.89 32.94
CA VAL A 194 2.70 -3.05 33.83
C VAL A 194 1.96 -1.74 34.12
N HIS A 195 1.94 -1.33 35.36
CA HIS A 195 1.32 -0.04 35.74
C HIS A 195 2.38 1.06 35.81
N CYS A 196 3.22 1.16 34.77
CA CYS A 196 4.35 2.05 34.70
C CYS A 196 4.09 3.19 33.71
N LYS A 197 4.61 4.35 33.98
CA LYS A 197 4.50 5.52 33.13
C LYS A 197 5.56 5.46 32.03
N VAL A 198 5.17 5.51 30.78
CA VAL A 198 6.10 5.66 29.66
C VAL A 198 6.69 7.07 29.66
N THR A 199 7.98 7.19 29.44
CA THR A 199 8.74 8.45 29.43
C THR A 199 9.27 8.80 28.04
N SER A 200 9.62 7.80 27.24
CA SER A 200 10.06 7.97 25.86
C SER A 200 9.80 6.71 25.04
N VAL A 201 9.80 6.86 23.72
CA VAL A 201 9.64 5.74 22.78
C VAL A 201 10.69 5.85 21.68
N GLU A 202 11.22 4.72 21.26
CA GLU A 202 12.06 4.59 20.07
C GLU A 202 11.44 3.55 19.13
N VAL A 203 11.24 3.95 17.85
CA VAL A 203 10.73 3.07 16.78
C VAL A 203 11.86 2.82 15.79
N GLU A 204 12.23 1.55 15.63
CA GLU A 204 13.32 1.11 14.77
C GLU A 204 12.81 0.39 13.52
N GLY A 205 13.37 0.72 12.38
CA GLY A 205 13.01 0.07 11.11
C GLY A 205 13.74 0.65 9.91
N GLU A 206 13.37 0.18 8.72
CA GLU A 206 13.92 0.67 7.46
C GLU A 206 13.74 2.18 7.30
N GLU A 207 14.68 2.81 6.61
CA GLU A 207 14.56 4.18 6.16
C GLU A 207 13.35 4.31 5.20
N PHE A 208 12.70 5.47 5.23
CA PHE A 208 11.52 5.77 4.41
C PHE A 208 10.36 4.77 4.53
N ASN A 209 10.22 4.08 5.66
CA ASN A 209 9.13 3.13 5.87
C ASN A 209 7.89 3.82 6.49
N PRO A 210 6.78 3.99 5.76
CA PRO A 210 5.60 4.69 6.24
C PRO A 210 4.91 3.98 7.42
N SER A 211 5.08 2.67 7.57
CA SER A 211 4.57 1.94 8.74
C SER A 211 5.28 2.36 10.04
N CYS A 212 6.58 2.64 9.95
CA CYS A 212 7.35 3.11 11.11
C CYS A 212 6.93 4.52 11.52
N GLU A 213 6.71 5.41 10.54
CA GLU A 213 6.23 6.77 10.80
C GLU A 213 4.85 6.75 11.44
N LEU A 214 3.91 5.99 10.88
CA LEU A 214 2.55 5.84 11.41
C LEU A 214 2.53 5.27 12.83
N LEU A 215 3.41 4.30 13.12
CA LEU A 215 3.53 3.75 14.46
C LEU A 215 4.07 4.80 15.45
N GLY A 216 5.08 5.55 15.03
CA GLY A 216 5.66 6.63 15.83
C GLY A 216 4.63 7.72 16.14
N MET A 217 3.86 8.17 15.15
CA MET A 217 2.79 9.15 15.32
C MET A 217 1.71 8.65 16.28
N TRP A 218 1.27 7.41 16.09
CA TRP A 218 0.26 6.80 16.97
C TRP A 218 0.73 6.72 18.41
N LEU A 219 1.99 6.31 18.66
CA LEU A 219 2.56 6.25 20.01
C LEU A 219 2.71 7.64 20.62
N ALA A 220 3.15 8.63 19.85
CA ALA A 220 3.28 10.00 20.32
C ALA A 220 1.90 10.62 20.67
N ASP A 221 0.89 10.39 19.83
CA ASP A 221 -0.50 10.83 20.06
C ASP A 221 -1.08 10.20 21.34
N ARG A 222 -0.94 8.88 21.48
CA ARG A 222 -1.58 8.14 22.57
C ARG A 222 -0.88 8.29 23.91
N LEU A 223 0.44 8.38 23.92
CA LEU A 223 1.25 8.41 25.15
C LEU A 223 1.66 9.82 25.55
N SER A 224 1.59 10.79 24.63
CA SER A 224 2.05 12.18 24.83
C SER A 224 3.50 12.26 25.30
N VAL A 225 4.39 11.43 24.73
CA VAL A 225 5.81 11.34 25.03
C VAL A 225 6.67 11.58 23.77
N PRO A 226 7.95 11.95 23.93
CA PRO A 226 8.87 12.02 22.81
C PRO A 226 9.02 10.65 22.12
N VAL A 227 8.95 10.63 20.79
CA VAL A 227 9.18 9.44 19.97
C VAL A 227 10.34 9.72 19.04
N LYS A 228 11.35 8.84 19.09
CA LYS A 228 12.54 8.87 18.24
C LYS A 228 12.43 7.79 17.17
N ARG A 229 12.86 8.11 15.94
CA ARG A 229 13.10 7.13 14.88
C ARG A 229 14.56 6.71 14.90
N SER A 230 14.81 5.42 14.78
CA SER A 230 16.14 4.84 14.53
C SER A 230 16.10 3.92 13.31
N LEU A 231 17.23 3.83 12.64
CA LEU A 231 17.35 3.10 11.38
C LEU A 231 17.88 1.69 11.63
N SER A 232 17.34 0.74 10.87
CA SER A 232 17.85 -0.63 10.79
C SER A 232 17.87 -1.11 9.35
N ALA A 233 18.61 -2.18 9.11
CA ALA A 233 18.63 -2.82 7.77
C ALA A 233 17.30 -3.49 7.38
N GLY A 234 16.32 -3.51 8.28
CA GLY A 234 15.02 -4.16 8.04
C GLY A 234 15.06 -5.67 8.27
N PRO A 235 14.05 -6.39 7.79
CA PRO A 235 13.00 -5.92 6.88
C PRO A 235 11.85 -5.21 7.60
N GLY A 236 11.51 -4.04 7.11
CA GLY A 236 10.39 -3.23 7.59
C GLY A 236 10.61 -2.67 8.98
N LEU A 237 9.57 -2.72 9.81
CA LEU A 237 9.62 -2.37 11.23
C LEU A 237 10.33 -3.49 11.99
N THR A 238 11.43 -3.19 12.68
CA THR A 238 12.28 -4.18 13.38
C THR A 238 12.16 -4.12 14.89
N GLY A 239 11.83 -2.95 15.47
CA GLY A 239 11.77 -2.82 16.91
C GLY A 239 10.96 -1.63 17.40
N VAL A 240 10.47 -1.78 18.63
CA VAL A 240 9.94 -0.68 19.44
C VAL A 240 10.46 -0.83 20.85
N ARG A 241 11.04 0.24 21.39
CA ARG A 241 11.47 0.35 22.78
C ARG A 241 10.66 1.45 23.45
N MET A 242 10.01 1.13 24.55
CA MET A 242 9.34 2.09 25.41
C MET A 242 10.10 2.14 26.75
N ASP A 243 10.70 3.27 27.07
CA ASP A 243 11.30 3.48 28.35
C ASP A 243 10.23 3.91 29.36
N THR A 244 10.23 3.28 30.53
CA THR A 244 9.25 3.56 31.56
C THR A 244 9.99 3.81 32.92
N ASP A 245 9.27 4.35 33.89
CA ASP A 245 9.79 4.56 35.27
C ASP A 245 10.07 3.25 36.02
N CYS A 246 9.62 2.10 35.47
CA CYS A 246 9.89 0.76 36.01
C CYS A 246 10.94 -0.03 35.20
N GLY A 247 11.46 0.56 34.11
CA GLY A 247 12.40 -0.05 33.20
C GLY A 247 11.83 -0.24 31.77
N PRO A 248 12.64 -0.71 30.82
CA PRO A 248 12.26 -0.75 29.42
C PRO A 248 11.29 -1.90 29.10
N ILE A 249 10.38 -1.62 28.16
CA ILE A 249 9.60 -2.62 27.42
C ILE A 249 10.15 -2.62 26.00
N VAL A 250 10.59 -3.77 25.51
CA VAL A 250 11.17 -3.92 24.18
C VAL A 250 10.42 -5.00 23.39
N LEU A 251 9.96 -4.62 22.21
CA LEU A 251 9.39 -5.55 21.23
C LEU A 251 10.29 -5.54 20.00
N GLY A 252 11.10 -6.57 19.81
CA GLY A 252 12.06 -6.67 18.71
C GLY A 252 11.74 -7.82 17.76
N ARG A 253 11.92 -7.60 16.44
CA ARG A 253 11.72 -8.59 15.39
C ARG A 253 12.79 -8.45 14.31
N ALA A 254 13.96 -8.95 14.58
CA ALA A 254 15.12 -8.77 13.71
C ALA A 254 15.00 -9.50 12.35
N ASP A 255 14.30 -10.62 12.28
CA ASP A 255 14.22 -11.49 11.08
C ASP A 255 12.88 -11.36 10.30
N GLY A 256 11.98 -10.49 10.74
CA GLY A 256 10.68 -10.29 10.09
C GLY A 256 9.62 -11.37 10.37
N SER A 257 9.92 -12.38 11.18
CA SER A 257 9.02 -13.52 11.45
C SER A 257 8.62 -13.64 12.91
N LEU A 258 9.58 -13.86 13.78
CA LEU A 258 9.37 -14.04 15.22
C LEU A 258 9.85 -12.78 15.97
N ALA A 259 9.04 -12.32 16.89
CA ALA A 259 9.41 -11.22 17.76
C ALA A 259 9.70 -11.71 19.18
N THR A 260 10.53 -10.95 19.88
CA THR A 260 10.77 -11.12 21.32
C THR A 260 10.18 -9.93 22.04
N LEU A 261 9.33 -10.19 23.02
CA LEU A 261 8.82 -9.21 23.95
C LEU A 261 9.59 -9.34 25.27
N SER A 262 10.34 -8.31 25.62
CA SER A 262 11.10 -8.19 26.87
C SER A 262 10.49 -7.11 27.74
N ILE A 263 10.15 -7.47 28.98
CA ILE A 263 9.65 -6.55 30.01
C ILE A 263 10.55 -6.72 31.23
N GLN A 264 11.03 -5.62 31.77
CA GLN A 264 11.93 -5.68 32.94
C GLN A 264 11.30 -6.47 34.10
N GLY A 265 12.07 -7.41 34.67
CA GLY A 265 11.61 -8.29 35.74
C GLY A 265 10.77 -9.48 35.33
N GLN A 266 10.55 -9.67 34.02
CA GLN A 266 9.86 -10.84 33.46
C GLN A 266 10.79 -11.58 32.48
N PRO A 267 10.62 -12.91 32.31
CA PRO A 267 11.34 -13.63 31.28
C PRO A 267 10.93 -13.19 29.87
N ASP A 268 11.88 -13.15 28.95
CA ASP A 268 11.62 -12.87 27.55
C ASP A 268 10.59 -13.85 26.96
N ARG A 269 9.70 -13.34 26.13
CA ARG A 269 8.65 -14.13 25.49
C ARG A 269 8.76 -14.03 23.96
N ALA A 270 8.81 -15.17 23.31
CA ALA A 270 8.66 -15.26 21.86
C ALA A 270 7.18 -15.04 21.48
N VAL A 271 6.93 -14.13 20.56
CA VAL A 271 5.60 -13.78 20.08
C VAL A 271 5.55 -13.85 18.56
N ALA A 272 4.44 -14.39 18.02
CA ALA A 272 4.25 -14.46 16.58
C ALA A 272 3.93 -13.05 16.05
N LEU A 273 4.84 -12.49 15.26
CA LEU A 273 4.70 -11.15 14.68
C LEU A 273 5.26 -11.14 13.24
N LYS A 274 4.87 -12.13 12.45
CA LYS A 274 5.32 -12.24 11.06
C LYS A 274 4.88 -11.05 10.20
N ARG A 275 5.64 -10.74 9.18
CA ARG A 275 5.17 -9.84 8.12
C ARG A 275 3.97 -10.47 7.43
N ARG A 276 2.93 -9.67 7.25
CA ARG A 276 1.68 -10.12 6.62
C ARG A 276 1.71 -9.89 5.12
N GLU A 277 1.15 -10.85 4.39
CA GLU A 277 0.97 -10.75 2.95
C GLU A 277 -0.15 -9.75 2.60
N THR A 278 -0.10 -9.19 1.40
CA THR A 278 -1.10 -8.20 0.94
C THR A 278 -2.53 -8.74 1.02
N ALA A 279 -2.73 -10.02 0.77
CA ALA A 279 -4.04 -10.66 0.91
C ALA A 279 -4.60 -10.60 2.34
N GLU A 280 -3.74 -10.82 3.34
CA GLU A 280 -4.11 -10.73 4.76
C GLU A 280 -4.45 -9.29 5.17
N LEU A 281 -3.74 -8.30 4.58
CA LEU A 281 -4.00 -6.88 4.82
C LEU A 281 -5.34 -6.45 4.21
N ILE A 282 -5.59 -6.83 2.96
CA ILE A 282 -6.86 -6.54 2.30
C ILE A 282 -8.02 -7.23 2.99
N ALA A 283 -7.88 -8.49 3.42
CA ALA A 283 -8.92 -9.18 4.18
C ALA A 283 -9.28 -8.44 5.47
N GLU A 284 -8.30 -7.87 6.19
CA GLU A 284 -8.56 -7.04 7.37
C GLU A 284 -9.33 -5.76 7.02
N GLU A 285 -8.95 -5.04 5.94
CA GLU A 285 -9.63 -3.83 5.49
C GLU A 285 -11.07 -4.08 5.00
N LEU A 286 -11.33 -5.25 4.42
CA LEU A 286 -12.68 -5.64 3.99
C LEU A 286 -13.60 -6.06 5.14
N ARG A 287 -13.02 -6.40 6.30
CA ARG A 287 -13.78 -6.80 7.50
C ARG A 287 -14.45 -5.63 8.19
N ARG A 288 -13.86 -4.44 8.11
CA ARG A 288 -14.33 -3.23 8.79
C ARG A 288 -14.39 -2.06 7.81
N LEU A 289 -15.61 -1.64 7.48
CA LEU A 289 -15.85 -0.60 6.48
C LEU A 289 -16.04 0.79 7.08
N ASP A 290 -16.24 0.88 8.39
CA ASP A 290 -16.34 2.16 9.10
C ASP A 290 -14.99 2.91 9.09
N PRO A 291 -15.00 4.26 9.11
CA PRO A 291 -13.79 5.05 9.26
C PRO A 291 -12.96 4.64 10.48
N ASP A 292 -11.63 4.61 10.35
CA ASP A 292 -10.71 4.34 11.44
C ASP A 292 -10.30 5.66 12.11
N ASP A 293 -10.99 6.01 13.21
CA ASP A 293 -10.72 7.24 13.99
C ASP A 293 -9.31 7.24 14.59
N THR A 294 -8.74 6.06 14.84
CA THR A 294 -7.37 5.94 15.37
C THR A 294 -6.34 6.28 14.30
N TYR A 295 -6.56 5.84 13.08
CA TYR A 295 -5.75 6.23 11.93
C TYR A 295 -5.85 7.73 11.66
N ALA A 296 -7.07 8.26 11.64
CA ALA A 296 -7.32 9.68 11.45
C ALA A 296 -6.61 10.54 12.51
N SER A 297 -6.66 10.13 13.79
CA SER A 297 -5.99 10.82 14.89
C SER A 297 -4.47 10.81 14.72
N ALA A 298 -3.89 9.65 14.39
CA ALA A 298 -2.45 9.50 14.17
C ALA A 298 -1.95 10.38 13.02
N LEU A 299 -2.66 10.37 11.87
CA LEU A 299 -2.34 11.23 10.73
C LEU A 299 -2.40 12.72 11.08
N LYS A 300 -3.49 13.15 11.71
CA LYS A 300 -3.68 14.55 12.10
C LYS A 300 -2.59 15.02 13.07
N PHE A 301 -2.18 14.17 14.01
CA PHE A 301 -1.10 14.44 14.92
C PHE A 301 0.26 14.57 14.22
N GLY A 302 0.47 13.80 13.16
CA GLY A 302 1.74 13.67 12.46
C GLY A 302 1.94 14.60 11.25
N VAL A 303 0.90 15.32 10.81
CA VAL A 303 0.93 16.12 9.56
C VAL A 303 2.13 17.06 9.49
N ASP A 304 2.33 17.87 10.52
CA ASP A 304 3.44 18.85 10.53
C ASP A 304 4.82 18.15 10.57
N ARG A 305 4.93 17.05 11.30
CA ARG A 305 6.17 16.27 11.44
C ARG A 305 6.54 15.49 10.18
N LEU A 306 5.56 15.03 9.42
CA LEU A 306 5.79 14.39 8.11
C LEU A 306 6.34 15.38 7.10
N GLY A 307 5.88 16.63 7.13
CA GLY A 307 6.40 17.70 6.29
C GLY A 307 7.88 17.97 6.56
N GLU A 308 8.27 18.09 7.83
CA GLU A 308 9.67 18.29 8.24
C GLU A 308 10.58 17.13 7.79
N SER A 309 10.13 15.88 7.97
CA SER A 309 10.91 14.69 7.56
C SER A 309 11.07 14.59 6.04
N ALA A 310 10.10 15.06 5.27
CA ALA A 310 10.17 15.06 3.81
C ALA A 310 11.16 16.13 3.28
N GLU A 311 11.32 17.26 3.99
CA GLU A 311 12.28 18.30 3.65
C GLU A 311 13.72 17.92 3.98
N GLU A 312 13.97 17.21 5.09
CA GLU A 312 15.31 16.71 5.46
C GLU A 312 15.82 15.62 4.50
N SER A 313 14.97 14.93 3.79
CA SER A 313 15.35 13.89 2.82
C SER A 313 15.76 14.43 1.44
N THR A 314 15.70 15.74 1.20
CA THR A 314 16.35 16.35 0.03
C THR A 314 17.86 16.28 0.22
N VAL A 315 18.49 15.38 -0.55
CA VAL A 315 19.94 15.13 -0.58
C VAL A 315 20.71 16.47 -0.60
N PRO A 316 21.67 16.69 0.31
CA PRO A 316 22.57 17.83 0.15
C PRO A 316 23.35 17.65 -1.15
N ASP A 317 23.34 18.70 -1.99
CA ASP A 317 24.17 18.81 -3.18
C ASP A 317 25.59 18.33 -2.85
N VAL A 318 26.01 17.30 -3.56
CA VAL A 318 27.42 16.87 -3.51
C VAL A 318 28.23 17.97 -4.14
N ASP A 319 28.89 18.77 -3.32
CA ASP A 319 29.86 19.78 -3.72
C ASP A 319 30.80 19.19 -4.79
N GLU A 320 30.80 19.79 -5.98
CA GLU A 320 31.78 19.54 -7.00
C GLU A 320 33.19 19.77 -6.45
N PRO A 321 34.17 18.89 -6.67
CA PRO A 321 35.52 19.12 -6.23
C PRO A 321 36.12 20.28 -7.04
N THR A 322 36.35 21.38 -6.38
CA THR A 322 37.06 22.54 -6.82
C THR A 322 38.42 22.13 -7.36
N THR A 323 38.59 22.19 -8.67
CA THR A 323 39.89 22.04 -9.36
C THR A 323 40.76 23.27 -9.07
N ALA A 324 41.74 23.14 -8.17
CA ALA A 324 42.84 24.07 -8.04
C ALA A 324 44.02 23.58 -8.89
N ALA A 325 44.30 24.38 -9.91
CA ALA A 325 45.43 24.23 -10.81
C ALA A 325 46.80 24.37 -10.10
N LYS A 326 47.79 23.56 -10.48
CA LYS A 326 49.16 24.06 -10.60
C LYS A 326 49.98 23.28 -11.64
N LYS A 327 50.47 24.07 -12.57
CA LYS A 327 51.44 23.82 -13.64
C LYS A 327 52.70 23.09 -13.16
N THR A 328 53.24 22.19 -14.00
CA THR A 328 54.58 22.35 -14.63
C THR A 328 54.84 21.18 -15.59
N ALA A 329 55.14 21.51 -16.83
CA ALA A 329 55.84 20.68 -17.82
C ALA A 329 57.37 20.85 -17.58
N PRO A 330 58.34 20.20 -18.28
CA PRO A 330 58.24 19.55 -19.60
C PRO A 330 59.12 18.30 -19.89
N ALA A 331 58.86 17.72 -21.06
CA ALA A 331 59.81 17.23 -22.09
C ALA A 331 60.51 15.86 -21.98
N LYS A 332 60.31 15.09 -22.97
CA LYS A 332 61.11 14.57 -24.07
C LYS A 332 61.15 13.06 -24.25
N LYS A 333 60.75 12.68 -25.51
CA LYS A 333 61.43 11.79 -26.49
C LYS A 333 61.72 10.34 -26.02
N THR A 334 61.49 9.31 -26.73
CA THR A 334 61.60 8.96 -28.15
C THR A 334 61.12 7.51 -28.37
N ALA A 335 60.48 7.31 -29.47
CA ALA A 335 60.73 6.38 -30.53
C ALA A 335 60.71 4.84 -30.29
N ALA A 336 59.77 4.25 -30.97
CA ALA A 336 59.95 3.38 -32.12
C ALA A 336 60.02 1.88 -31.92
N LYS A 337 59.22 1.27 -32.74
CA LYS A 337 59.43 0.06 -33.59
C LYS A 337 58.89 -1.27 -33.10
N LYS A 338 57.85 -1.68 -33.80
CA LYS A 338 57.79 -2.73 -34.83
C LYS A 338 57.68 -4.17 -34.39
N ALA A 339 56.64 -4.75 -34.95
CA ALA A 339 56.52 -6.00 -35.68
C ALA A 339 56.13 -7.18 -34.82
N ALA A 340 55.01 -7.77 -35.09
CA ALA A 340 54.59 -8.71 -36.11
C ALA A 340 54.64 -10.14 -35.65
N ALA A 341 53.53 -10.80 -35.92
CA ALA A 341 53.36 -12.17 -36.31
C ALA A 341 53.42 -13.27 -35.19
N LYS A 342 52.35 -13.81 -34.85
CA LYS A 342 51.74 -15.01 -35.44
C LYS A 342 50.33 -15.18 -34.88
#